data_00e5407fc6a6aa9fbb5836dbd0968e96
#
_entry.id   00e5407fc6a6aa9fbb5836dbd0968e96
#
_cell.length_a   1.000
_cell.length_b   1.000
_cell.length_c   1.000
_cell.angle_alpha   90.00
_cell.angle_beta   90.00
_cell.angle_gamma   90.00
#
_symmetry.space_group_name_H-M   'P 1'
#
loop_
_entity.id
_entity.type
_entity.pdbx_description
1 polymer ?
#
loop_
_entity_poly.entity_id
_entity_poly.type
_entity_poly.pdbx_seq_one_letter_code
_entity_poly.pdbx_strand_id
1 'polypeptide(L)'
;DKSQLQYSYSFDGKNWENIGEQMLSPYQLKTFQGVRVALYAFNKKELNGGVADFDDFKVEEPMADRTANLPIGKTIRFSNLADGSLMDATGHGLMHSSSNRKDMRNQVKFVVEDRGKGKIALKTADGRYVYIAGAGLSGDVRLTSDSSKAEEFVWQDMLYNRCMLLSLKTQRYVGKNPVDGSPYSADYQGADAGMKNGCVFTWEVVE
;
A
#
# COMPACT_ATOMS: atom_id res chain seq x y z
N ASP A 1 -21.38 6.97 -8.24
CA ASP A 1 -21.64 5.72 -7.55
C ASP A 1 -21.36 4.56 -8.51
N LYS A 2 -20.53 3.62 -8.10
CA LYS A 2 -20.03 2.55 -8.97
C LYS A 2 -20.73 1.19 -8.69
N SER A 3 -21.86 1.26 -8.04
CA SER A 3 -22.67 0.06 -7.74
C SER A 3 -23.63 -0.32 -8.88
N GLN A 4 -23.37 0.14 -10.09
CA GLN A 4 -24.23 -0.08 -11.25
C GLN A 4 -23.51 -0.99 -12.26
N LEU A 5 -24.23 -1.98 -12.77
CA LEU A 5 -23.78 -2.92 -13.80
C LEU A 5 -24.62 -2.74 -15.06
N GLN A 6 -23.96 -2.67 -16.20
CA GLN A 6 -24.59 -2.67 -17.52
C GLN A 6 -23.92 -3.73 -18.39
N TYR A 7 -24.72 -4.57 -19.02
CA TYR A 7 -24.22 -5.50 -20.02
C TYR A 7 -24.43 -4.94 -21.42
N SER A 8 -23.47 -5.15 -22.27
CA SER A 8 -23.52 -4.77 -23.67
C SER A 8 -22.97 -5.90 -24.53
N TYR A 9 -23.39 -5.97 -25.79
CA TYR A 9 -22.86 -6.90 -26.77
C TYR A 9 -22.51 -6.17 -28.06
N SER A 10 -21.68 -6.78 -28.87
CA SER A 10 -21.33 -6.29 -30.21
C SER A 10 -21.10 -7.47 -31.13
N PHE A 11 -21.51 -7.34 -32.40
CA PHE A 11 -21.22 -8.32 -33.45
C PHE A 11 -19.96 -8.00 -34.23
N ASP A 12 -19.48 -6.77 -34.18
CA ASP A 12 -18.34 -6.29 -34.99
C ASP A 12 -17.16 -5.77 -34.13
N GLY A 13 -17.32 -5.79 -32.82
CA GLY A 13 -16.32 -5.26 -31.88
C GLY A 13 -16.23 -3.71 -31.87
N LYS A 14 -17.08 -3.01 -32.61
CA LYS A 14 -17.06 -1.53 -32.73
C LYS A 14 -18.35 -0.89 -32.25
N ASN A 15 -19.49 -1.45 -32.65
CA ASN A 15 -20.79 -0.97 -32.28
C ASN A 15 -21.34 -1.82 -31.15
N TRP A 16 -21.62 -1.17 -30.00
CA TRP A 16 -22.05 -1.85 -28.77
C TRP A 16 -23.50 -1.50 -28.46
N GLU A 17 -24.29 -2.51 -28.19
CA GLU A 17 -25.69 -2.40 -27.79
C GLU A 17 -25.88 -2.90 -26.37
N ASN A 18 -26.68 -2.18 -25.56
CA ASN A 18 -26.96 -2.58 -24.19
C ASN A 18 -27.94 -3.74 -24.15
N ILE A 19 -27.71 -4.68 -23.26
CA ILE A 19 -28.62 -5.79 -22.96
C ILE A 19 -29.38 -5.44 -21.68
N GLY A 20 -30.70 -5.31 -21.81
CA GLY A 20 -31.57 -5.05 -20.67
C GLY A 20 -31.35 -3.71 -20.00
N GLU A 21 -31.90 -3.59 -18.80
CA GLU A 21 -31.77 -2.39 -17.98
C GLU A 21 -30.51 -2.44 -17.11
N GLN A 22 -30.07 -1.27 -16.68
CA GLN A 22 -28.96 -1.14 -15.74
C GLN A 22 -29.35 -1.76 -14.40
N MET A 23 -28.49 -2.62 -13.89
CA MET A 23 -28.70 -3.31 -12.61
C MET A 23 -27.95 -2.62 -11.49
N LEU A 24 -28.56 -2.55 -10.31
CA LEU A 24 -27.89 -2.14 -9.10
C LEU A 24 -27.22 -3.36 -8.44
N SER A 25 -25.95 -3.19 -8.10
CA SER A 25 -25.19 -4.18 -7.33
C SER A 25 -24.72 -3.55 -6.01
N PRO A 26 -25.64 -3.33 -5.05
CA PRO A 26 -25.27 -2.72 -3.79
C PRO A 26 -24.34 -3.64 -3.00
N TYR A 27 -23.35 -3.05 -2.33
CA TYR A 27 -22.53 -3.79 -1.37
C TYR A 27 -23.40 -4.30 -0.22
N GLN A 28 -23.31 -5.58 0.06
CA GLN A 28 -24.02 -6.21 1.16
C GLN A 28 -23.05 -6.96 2.07
N LEU A 29 -23.03 -6.60 3.35
CA LEU A 29 -22.20 -7.28 4.36
C LEU A 29 -22.47 -8.80 4.45
N LYS A 30 -23.69 -9.24 4.14
CA LYS A 30 -24.06 -10.67 4.18
C LYS A 30 -23.36 -11.51 3.12
N THR A 31 -22.96 -10.94 2.00
CA THR A 31 -22.36 -11.69 0.89
C THR A 31 -20.84 -11.68 0.92
N PHE A 32 -20.19 -10.81 1.68
CA PHE A 32 -18.75 -10.63 1.89
C PHE A 32 -17.81 -10.94 0.70
N GLN A 33 -18.38 -11.20 -0.47
CA GLN A 33 -17.68 -11.45 -1.72
C GLN A 33 -18.14 -10.39 -2.72
N GLY A 34 -17.16 -9.72 -3.32
CA GLY A 34 -17.43 -8.80 -4.43
C GLY A 34 -18.13 -9.50 -5.61
N VAL A 35 -18.68 -8.72 -6.51
CA VAL A 35 -19.23 -9.23 -7.76
C VAL A 35 -18.17 -10.04 -8.49
N ARG A 36 -18.52 -11.27 -8.88
CA ARG A 36 -17.70 -12.12 -9.73
C ARG A 36 -18.24 -12.10 -11.14
N VAL A 37 -17.34 -11.88 -12.09
CA VAL A 37 -17.66 -11.98 -13.51
C VAL A 37 -17.39 -13.43 -13.95
N ALA A 38 -18.35 -14.04 -14.62
CA ALA A 38 -18.23 -15.39 -15.15
C ALA A 38 -18.87 -15.48 -16.53
N LEU A 39 -18.27 -16.27 -17.41
CA LEU A 39 -18.84 -16.70 -18.68
C LEU A 39 -19.38 -18.11 -18.51
N TYR A 40 -20.61 -18.35 -18.92
CA TYR A 40 -21.20 -19.67 -18.87
C TYR A 40 -22.26 -19.85 -19.96
N ALA A 41 -22.42 -21.10 -20.40
CA ALA A 41 -23.49 -21.50 -21.28
C ALA A 41 -24.30 -22.61 -20.61
N PHE A 42 -25.60 -22.59 -20.77
CA PHE A 42 -26.46 -23.61 -20.22
C PHE A 42 -27.68 -23.88 -21.13
N ASN A 43 -28.21 -25.08 -21.06
CA ASN A 43 -29.40 -25.48 -21.79
C ASN A 43 -30.57 -25.74 -20.83
N LYS A 44 -31.65 -24.97 -20.98
CA LYS A 44 -32.83 -25.07 -20.11
C LYS A 44 -33.76 -26.27 -20.43
N LYS A 45 -33.61 -26.86 -21.62
CA LYS A 45 -34.59 -27.86 -22.11
C LYS A 45 -34.05 -29.29 -22.15
N GLU A 46 -32.87 -29.54 -21.59
CA GLU A 46 -32.17 -30.82 -21.62
C GLU A 46 -32.05 -31.44 -23.05
N LEU A 47 -32.11 -30.59 -24.06
CA LEU A 47 -31.97 -31.00 -25.45
C LEU A 47 -30.47 -30.94 -25.81
N ASN A 48 -30.04 -31.91 -26.62
CA ASN A 48 -28.69 -31.80 -27.22
C ASN A 48 -28.63 -30.55 -28.07
N GLY A 49 -27.84 -29.60 -27.71
CA GLY A 49 -27.78 -28.35 -28.45
C GLY A 49 -26.62 -27.46 -28.08
N GLY A 50 -26.08 -26.81 -29.06
CA GLY A 50 -25.18 -25.68 -29.02
C GLY A 50 -23.81 -25.91 -28.36
N VAL A 51 -22.80 -25.42 -29.00
CA VAL A 51 -21.46 -25.21 -28.43
C VAL A 51 -21.32 -23.71 -28.24
N ALA A 52 -20.81 -23.28 -27.11
CA ALA A 52 -20.40 -21.89 -26.87
C ALA A 52 -18.91 -21.88 -26.65
N ASP A 53 -18.20 -21.23 -27.53
CA ASP A 53 -16.78 -20.98 -27.39
C ASP A 53 -16.57 -19.60 -26.77
N PHE A 54 -15.70 -19.53 -25.79
CA PHE A 54 -15.31 -18.29 -25.16
C PHE A 54 -13.82 -18.06 -25.42
N ASP A 55 -13.49 -16.91 -25.96
CA ASP A 55 -12.12 -16.51 -26.28
C ASP A 55 -11.90 -15.08 -25.81
N ASP A 56 -10.63 -14.73 -25.60
CA ASP A 56 -10.14 -13.39 -25.32
C ASP A 56 -10.83 -12.71 -24.10
N PHE A 57 -11.03 -13.47 -23.01
CA PHE A 57 -11.57 -12.91 -21.77
C PHE A 57 -10.61 -11.86 -21.17
N LYS A 58 -11.04 -10.62 -21.16
CA LYS A 58 -10.29 -9.48 -20.60
C LYS A 58 -11.06 -8.83 -19.46
N VAL A 59 -10.35 -8.46 -18.41
CA VAL A 59 -10.84 -7.61 -17.34
C VAL A 59 -10.01 -6.34 -17.33
N GLU A 60 -10.65 -5.22 -17.56
CA GLU A 60 -10.03 -3.90 -17.47
C GLU A 60 -10.58 -3.19 -16.23
N GLU A 61 -9.71 -2.93 -15.28
CA GLU A 61 -10.04 -2.15 -14.09
C GLU A 61 -9.28 -0.83 -14.12
N PRO A 62 -9.96 0.32 -13.99
CA PRO A 62 -9.26 1.56 -13.78
C PRO A 62 -8.48 1.45 -12.46
N MET A 63 -7.16 1.56 -12.53
CA MET A 63 -6.34 1.57 -11.34
C MET A 63 -6.73 2.77 -10.47
N ALA A 64 -7.08 2.49 -9.22
CA ALA A 64 -7.28 3.55 -8.24
C ALA A 64 -5.97 4.35 -8.11
N ASP A 65 -6.08 5.66 -8.05
CA ASP A 65 -4.93 6.50 -7.69
C ASP A 65 -4.55 6.21 -6.23
N ARG A 66 -3.57 5.33 -6.07
CA ARG A 66 -3.06 4.92 -4.77
C ARG A 66 -2.18 5.98 -4.10
N THR A 67 -1.90 7.06 -4.81
CA THR A 67 -1.05 8.16 -4.31
C THR A 67 -1.86 9.39 -3.89
N ALA A 68 -3.16 9.46 -4.20
CA ALA A 68 -3.99 10.64 -3.97
C ALA A 68 -3.96 11.19 -2.53
N ASN A 69 -3.78 10.33 -1.54
CA ASN A 69 -3.73 10.70 -0.12
C ASN A 69 -2.33 10.59 0.49
N LEU A 70 -1.31 10.30 -0.31
CA LEU A 70 0.06 10.19 0.17
C LEU A 70 0.75 11.56 0.17
N PRO A 71 1.62 11.83 1.13
CA PRO A 71 2.36 13.10 1.19
C PRO A 71 3.54 13.14 0.19
N ILE A 72 3.28 12.80 -1.09
CA ILE A 72 4.28 12.80 -2.16
C ILE A 72 4.91 14.18 -2.32
N GLY A 73 6.22 14.23 -2.39
CA GLY A 73 7.01 15.46 -2.52
C GLY A 73 7.03 16.32 -1.26
N LYS A 74 6.37 15.89 -0.18
CA LYS A 74 6.38 16.60 1.10
C LYS A 74 7.51 16.10 1.98
N THR A 75 8.00 17.01 2.83
CA THR A 75 8.86 16.66 3.94
C THR A 75 8.00 16.28 5.12
N ILE A 76 8.21 15.11 5.68
CA ILE A 76 7.42 14.57 6.79
C ILE A 76 8.32 14.11 7.94
N ARG A 77 7.69 13.89 9.07
CA ARG A 77 8.28 13.27 10.25
C ARG A 77 7.40 12.12 10.70
N PHE A 78 8.01 11.03 11.13
CA PHE A 78 7.33 9.87 11.69
C PHE A 78 7.52 9.81 13.20
N SER A 79 6.44 9.47 13.91
CA SER A 79 6.49 9.06 15.31
C SER A 79 5.92 7.66 15.45
N ASN A 80 6.57 6.80 16.22
CA ASN A 80 6.05 5.46 16.49
C ASN A 80 4.81 5.56 17.38
N LEU A 81 3.72 4.90 16.98
CA LEU A 81 2.45 4.99 17.72
C LEU A 81 2.54 4.31 19.11
N ALA A 82 3.41 3.32 19.27
CA ALA A 82 3.51 2.55 20.50
C ALA A 82 4.07 3.37 21.67
N ASP A 83 5.07 4.22 21.41
CA ASP A 83 5.82 4.93 22.45
C ASP A 83 6.03 6.43 22.16
N GLY A 84 5.55 6.93 21.03
CA GLY A 84 5.68 8.32 20.60
C GLY A 84 7.10 8.74 20.20
N SER A 85 8.06 7.80 20.12
CA SER A 85 9.43 8.12 19.72
C SER A 85 9.51 8.51 18.25
N LEU A 86 10.41 9.45 17.92
CA LEU A 86 10.63 9.87 16.55
C LEU A 86 11.52 8.84 15.81
N MET A 87 11.23 8.64 14.53
CA MET A 87 12.12 7.91 13.62
C MET A 87 13.29 8.83 13.25
N ASP A 88 14.50 8.43 13.60
CA ASP A 88 15.72 9.22 13.45
C ASP A 88 16.70 8.52 12.50
N ALA A 89 17.12 9.24 11.47
CA ALA A 89 18.09 8.78 10.46
C ALA A 89 19.52 9.14 10.86
N THR A 90 20.03 8.52 11.92
CA THR A 90 21.40 8.72 12.39
C THR A 90 22.36 7.61 11.96
N GLY A 91 23.62 7.96 11.74
CA GLY A 91 24.65 6.98 11.36
C GLY A 91 24.31 6.25 10.07
N HIS A 92 24.24 4.92 10.12
CA HIS A 92 23.97 4.06 8.96
C HIS A 92 22.56 3.45 8.93
N GLY A 93 21.69 3.79 9.88
CA GLY A 93 20.38 3.18 10.01
C GLY A 93 19.32 4.12 10.55
N LEU A 94 18.11 3.57 10.69
CA LEU A 94 17.04 4.24 11.40
C LEU A 94 17.02 3.78 12.84
N MET A 95 17.03 4.76 13.73
CA MET A 95 16.98 4.58 15.16
C MET A 95 15.77 5.30 15.72
N HIS A 96 15.36 4.99 16.94
CA HIS A 96 14.41 5.83 17.65
C HIS A 96 15.17 7.00 18.32
N SER A 97 14.55 8.15 18.30
CA SER A 97 14.97 9.29 19.11
C SER A 97 14.03 9.39 20.32
N SER A 98 14.58 9.69 21.48
CA SER A 98 13.78 10.02 22.66
C SER A 98 12.80 11.15 22.30
N SER A 99 11.59 11.10 22.81
CA SER A 99 10.44 11.98 22.49
C SER A 99 10.65 13.47 22.81
N ASN A 100 11.91 13.92 22.94
CA ASN A 100 12.18 15.33 23.20
C ASN A 100 11.97 16.13 21.91
N ARG A 101 10.71 16.49 21.64
CA ARG A 101 10.22 17.22 20.46
C ARG A 101 10.91 18.57 20.22
N LYS A 102 11.77 19.03 21.14
CA LYS A 102 12.51 20.28 21.00
C LYS A 102 13.71 20.15 20.06
N ASP A 103 14.15 18.94 19.76
CA ASP A 103 15.29 18.71 18.89
C ASP A 103 14.81 18.39 17.47
N MET A 104 14.39 19.43 16.75
CA MET A 104 13.91 19.36 15.37
C MET A 104 15.07 19.23 14.38
N ARG A 105 15.91 18.22 14.58
CA ARG A 105 17.05 17.97 13.69
C ARG A 105 16.58 17.49 12.32
N ASN A 106 17.37 17.78 11.32
CA ASN A 106 17.14 17.29 9.94
C ASN A 106 17.10 15.75 9.85
N GLN A 107 17.72 15.05 10.82
CA GLN A 107 17.73 13.58 10.87
C GLN A 107 16.36 12.93 11.04
N VAL A 108 15.37 13.65 11.57
CA VAL A 108 14.00 13.13 11.73
C VAL A 108 13.08 13.52 10.56
N LYS A 109 13.64 14.12 9.51
CA LYS A 109 12.88 14.60 8.35
C LYS A 109 13.11 13.69 7.15
N PHE A 110 12.02 13.33 6.48
CA PHE A 110 12.04 12.51 5.28
C PHE A 110 11.23 13.16 4.18
N VAL A 111 11.76 13.17 2.97
CA VAL A 111 11.01 13.49 1.76
C VAL A 111 10.40 12.20 1.22
N VAL A 112 9.12 12.21 0.92
CA VAL A 112 8.42 11.09 0.30
C VAL A 112 8.51 11.21 -1.20
N GLU A 113 9.28 10.33 -1.84
CA GLU A 113 9.42 10.30 -3.30
C GLU A 113 8.48 9.27 -3.93
N ASP A 114 7.79 9.68 -5.00
CA ASP A 114 6.97 8.76 -5.79
C ASP A 114 7.87 7.80 -6.61
N ARG A 115 7.58 6.51 -6.55
CA ARG A 115 8.22 5.46 -7.35
C ARG A 115 7.25 4.84 -8.37
N GLY A 116 6.08 5.44 -8.53
CA GLY A 116 5.03 4.97 -9.43
C GLY A 116 4.25 3.77 -8.89
N LYS A 117 3.06 3.57 -9.43
CA LYS A 117 2.16 2.44 -9.10
C LYS A 117 1.85 2.32 -7.58
N GLY A 118 1.77 3.44 -6.87
CA GLY A 118 1.48 3.47 -5.43
C GLY A 118 2.67 3.10 -4.53
N LYS A 119 3.88 3.07 -5.08
CA LYS A 119 5.12 2.84 -4.34
C LYS A 119 5.80 4.15 -4.01
N ILE A 120 6.48 4.20 -2.89
CA ILE A 120 7.26 5.35 -2.45
C ILE A 120 8.69 4.96 -2.06
N ALA A 121 9.58 5.94 -2.05
CA ALA A 121 10.85 5.86 -1.34
C ALA A 121 10.94 6.98 -0.30
N LEU A 122 11.74 6.75 0.73
CA LEU A 122 12.01 7.73 1.78
C LEU A 122 13.45 8.24 1.64
N LYS A 123 13.57 9.55 1.46
CA LYS A 123 14.86 10.25 1.38
C LYS A 123 15.04 11.14 2.59
N THR A 124 16.17 11.03 3.24
CA THR A 124 16.53 11.87 4.37
C THR A 124 16.92 13.30 3.94
N ALA A 125 16.90 14.25 4.86
CA ALA A 125 17.28 15.63 4.57
C ALA A 125 18.72 15.80 4.09
N ASP A 126 19.63 14.88 4.44
CA ASP A 126 21.03 14.85 3.98
C ASP A 126 21.20 14.10 2.64
N GLY A 127 20.10 13.72 1.98
CA GLY A 127 20.08 13.15 0.63
C GLY A 127 20.25 11.64 0.56
N ARG A 128 20.35 10.93 1.69
CA ARG A 128 20.41 9.46 1.71
C ARG A 128 19.03 8.84 1.59
N TYR A 129 18.99 7.60 1.16
CA TYR A 129 17.75 6.82 1.02
C TYR A 129 17.67 5.72 2.06
N VAL A 130 16.47 5.45 2.51
CA VAL A 130 16.19 4.26 3.31
C VAL A 130 16.26 3.04 2.41
N TYR A 131 16.99 2.01 2.85
CA TYR A 131 17.04 0.71 2.17
C TYR A 131 17.00 -0.44 3.18
N ILE A 132 16.66 -1.63 2.73
CA ILE A 132 16.63 -2.82 3.56
C ILE A 132 17.86 -3.67 3.28
N ALA A 133 18.70 -3.86 4.31
CA ALA A 133 19.82 -4.78 4.28
C ALA A 133 19.35 -6.15 4.77
N GLY A 134 19.74 -7.22 4.07
CA GLY A 134 19.31 -8.58 4.38
C GLY A 134 18.59 -9.24 3.22
N ALA A 135 18.08 -10.43 3.45
CA ALA A 135 17.38 -11.25 2.47
C ALA A 135 16.23 -12.04 3.13
N GLY A 136 15.26 -12.46 2.32
CA GLY A 136 14.10 -13.22 2.80
C GLY A 136 13.09 -12.34 3.54
N LEU A 137 12.56 -12.84 4.63
CA LEU A 137 11.45 -12.21 5.38
C LEU A 137 11.92 -11.30 6.52
N SER A 138 13.19 -10.90 6.54
CA SER A 138 13.74 -10.01 7.57
C SER A 138 14.91 -9.21 6.99
N GLY A 139 15.03 -7.97 7.43
CA GLY A 139 16.15 -7.12 7.06
C GLY A 139 16.23 -5.87 7.92
N ASP A 140 17.46 -5.44 8.18
CA ASP A 140 17.73 -4.20 8.90
C ASP A 140 17.38 -3.01 8.03
N VAL A 141 16.78 -2.01 8.63
CA VAL A 141 16.53 -0.73 7.96
C VAL A 141 17.79 0.12 8.06
N ARG A 142 18.39 0.46 6.92
CA ARG A 142 19.65 1.20 6.80
C ARG A 142 19.55 2.37 5.85
N LEU A 143 20.60 3.17 5.76
CA LEU A 143 20.73 4.34 4.90
C LEU A 143 21.81 4.15 3.85
N THR A 144 21.57 4.64 2.64
CA THR A 144 22.51 4.62 1.52
C THR A 144 22.48 5.92 0.73
N SER A 145 23.62 6.35 0.20
CA SER A 145 23.68 7.44 -0.78
C SER A 145 23.37 6.98 -2.21
N ASP A 146 23.31 5.68 -2.43
CA ASP A 146 23.01 5.10 -3.74
C ASP A 146 21.48 4.99 -3.92
N SER A 147 20.93 5.86 -4.76
CA SER A 147 19.48 5.92 -5.05
C SER A 147 18.95 4.67 -5.73
N SER A 148 19.80 3.88 -6.40
CA SER A 148 19.41 2.63 -7.03
C SER A 148 19.11 1.52 -6.03
N LYS A 149 19.61 1.65 -4.79
CA LYS A 149 19.33 0.74 -3.68
C LYS A 149 18.18 1.18 -2.79
N ALA A 150 17.60 2.35 -3.06
CA ALA A 150 16.46 2.83 -2.28
C ALA A 150 15.36 1.78 -2.23
N GLU A 151 14.87 1.49 -1.03
CA GLU A 151 13.73 0.59 -0.85
C GLU A 151 12.48 1.20 -1.44
N GLU A 152 11.71 0.37 -2.13
CA GLU A 152 10.35 0.69 -2.53
C GLU A 152 9.37 0.19 -1.47
N PHE A 153 8.67 1.12 -0.85
CA PHE A 153 7.64 0.81 0.13
C PHE A 153 6.25 0.95 -0.46
N VAL A 154 5.33 0.10 -0.03
CA VAL A 154 3.90 0.38 -0.12
C VAL A 154 3.48 1.06 1.17
N TRP A 155 2.94 2.27 1.03
CA TRP A 155 2.35 3.00 2.14
C TRP A 155 0.95 2.48 2.40
N GLN A 156 0.74 1.85 3.54
CA GLN A 156 -0.58 1.45 3.98
C GLN A 156 -1.16 2.52 4.89
N ASP A 157 -2.17 3.21 4.39
CA ASP A 157 -2.92 4.19 5.18
C ASP A 157 -3.75 3.48 6.25
N MET A 158 -3.57 3.91 7.50
CA MET A 158 -4.27 3.41 8.68
C MET A 158 -5.27 4.43 9.22
N LEU A 159 -5.60 5.46 8.43
CA LEU A 159 -6.43 6.62 8.80
C LEU A 159 -5.81 7.49 9.92
N TYR A 160 -6.36 8.67 10.12
CA TYR A 160 -5.95 9.62 11.18
C TYR A 160 -4.44 9.93 11.18
N ASN A 161 -3.85 10.14 10.00
CA ASN A 161 -2.41 10.34 9.82
C ASN A 161 -1.55 9.21 10.40
N ARG A 162 -2.05 7.99 10.35
CA ARG A 162 -1.32 6.78 10.70
C ARG A 162 -0.98 5.99 9.46
N CYS A 163 0.14 5.30 9.49
CA CYS A 163 0.54 4.42 8.38
C CYS A 163 1.39 3.25 8.85
N MET A 164 1.49 2.26 8.00
CA MET A 164 2.53 1.23 8.02
C MET A 164 3.30 1.30 6.70
N LEU A 165 4.57 0.92 6.73
CA LEU A 165 5.46 0.89 5.56
C LEU A 165 5.81 -0.56 5.24
N LEU A 166 5.21 -1.11 4.18
CA LEU A 166 5.52 -2.45 3.71
C LEU A 166 6.74 -2.41 2.79
N SER A 167 7.81 -3.08 3.17
CA SER A 167 8.97 -3.29 2.30
C SER A 167 8.63 -4.29 1.20
N LEU A 168 8.89 -3.95 -0.06
CA LEU A 168 8.71 -4.87 -1.17
C LEU A 168 9.81 -5.95 -1.21
N LYS A 169 10.96 -5.68 -0.64
CA LYS A 169 12.07 -6.64 -0.57
C LYS A 169 11.79 -7.80 0.38
N THR A 170 11.31 -7.52 1.57
CA THR A 170 11.08 -8.55 2.61
C THR A 170 9.63 -9.01 2.68
N GLN A 171 8.68 -8.30 2.04
CA GLN A 171 7.24 -8.51 2.19
C GLN A 171 6.81 -8.43 3.66
N ARG A 172 7.46 -7.54 4.42
CA ARG A 172 7.22 -7.27 5.83
C ARG A 172 7.17 -5.79 6.09
N TYR A 173 6.51 -5.42 7.16
CA TYR A 173 6.40 -4.02 7.57
C TYR A 173 7.64 -3.59 8.36
N VAL A 174 8.00 -2.33 8.18
CA VAL A 174 9.00 -1.66 9.00
C VAL A 174 8.46 -1.48 10.41
N GLY A 175 9.26 -1.78 11.39
CA GLY A 175 8.89 -1.61 12.79
C GLY A 175 10.12 -1.64 13.70
N LYS A 176 9.89 -1.41 14.97
CA LYS A 176 10.87 -1.58 16.05
C LYS A 176 10.20 -2.16 17.28
N ASN A 177 10.94 -2.92 18.06
CA ASN A 177 10.46 -3.32 19.38
C ASN A 177 10.38 -2.08 20.30
N PRO A 178 9.20 -1.73 20.82
CA PRO A 178 9.04 -0.55 21.66
C PRO A 178 9.70 -0.68 23.04
N VAL A 179 10.07 -1.90 23.44
CA VAL A 179 10.59 -2.19 24.79
C VAL A 179 12.12 -2.08 24.88
N ASP A 180 12.83 -2.57 23.87
CA ASP A 180 14.29 -2.74 23.92
C ASP A 180 15.10 -1.66 23.20
N GLY A 181 14.41 -0.71 22.55
CA GLY A 181 15.07 0.36 21.82
C GLY A 181 15.88 -0.10 20.61
N SER A 182 15.61 -1.29 20.10
CA SER A 182 16.25 -1.84 18.92
C SER A 182 16.16 -0.93 17.70
N PRO A 183 17.13 -1.00 16.77
CA PRO A 183 17.00 -0.32 15.47
C PRO A 183 15.74 -0.82 14.73
N TYR A 184 15.27 -0.02 13.78
CA TYR A 184 14.18 -0.43 12.92
C TYR A 184 14.59 -1.60 12.03
N SER A 185 13.65 -2.54 11.86
CA SER A 185 13.76 -3.69 10.95
C SER A 185 12.51 -3.82 10.08
N ALA A 186 12.62 -4.55 8.98
CA ALA A 186 11.51 -4.89 8.10
C ALA A 186 11.20 -6.39 8.24
N ASP A 187 10.61 -6.78 9.35
CA ASP A 187 10.29 -8.17 9.72
C ASP A 187 8.90 -8.34 10.37
N TYR A 188 8.15 -7.25 10.53
CA TYR A 188 6.83 -7.26 11.15
C TYR A 188 5.76 -7.76 10.17
N GLN A 189 4.85 -8.60 10.66
CA GLN A 189 3.75 -9.14 9.85
C GLN A 189 2.57 -8.16 9.70
N GLY A 190 2.49 -7.14 10.53
CA GLY A 190 1.45 -6.13 10.55
C GLY A 190 1.17 -5.64 11.97
N ALA A 191 0.19 -4.76 12.11
CA ALA A 191 -0.22 -4.24 13.41
C ALA A 191 -0.88 -5.33 14.26
N ASP A 192 -0.61 -5.31 15.56
CA ASP A 192 -1.43 -6.04 16.54
C ASP A 192 -2.77 -5.34 16.77
N ALA A 193 -3.68 -5.96 17.49
CA ALA A 193 -5.01 -5.41 17.78
C ALA A 193 -4.96 -4.06 18.51
N GLY A 194 -3.91 -3.81 19.28
CA GLY A 194 -3.68 -2.54 19.98
C GLY A 194 -2.89 -1.50 19.20
N MET A 195 -2.37 -1.87 18.01
CA MET A 195 -1.45 -1.05 17.20
C MET A 195 -0.19 -0.60 17.97
N LYS A 196 0.26 -1.43 18.93
CA LYS A 196 1.35 -1.08 19.85
C LYS A 196 2.60 -1.96 19.67
N ASN A 197 2.61 -2.84 18.68
CA ASN A 197 3.75 -3.71 18.42
C ASN A 197 4.94 -3.01 17.72
N GLY A 198 4.84 -1.70 17.46
CA GLY A 198 5.94 -0.88 16.95
C GLY A 198 6.02 -0.72 15.44
N CYS A 199 5.09 -1.27 14.65
CA CYS A 199 5.08 -1.12 13.18
C CYS A 199 4.06 -0.10 12.65
N VAL A 200 3.32 0.60 13.53
CA VAL A 200 2.42 1.67 13.16
C VAL A 200 3.03 3.02 13.51
N PHE A 201 3.00 3.93 12.55
CA PHE A 201 3.53 5.28 12.68
C PHE A 201 2.42 6.31 12.59
N THR A 202 2.54 7.40 13.33
CA THR A 202 1.89 8.67 12.99
C THR A 202 2.86 9.52 12.18
N TRP A 203 2.32 10.30 11.26
CA TRP A 203 3.13 11.18 10.43
C TRP A 203 2.56 12.59 10.38
N GLU A 204 3.42 13.56 10.19
CA GLU A 204 3.04 14.97 10.02
C GLU A 204 3.96 15.62 8.99
N VAL A 205 3.40 16.57 8.23
CA VAL A 205 4.17 17.41 7.33
C VAL A 205 4.96 18.42 8.18
N VAL A 206 6.24 18.58 7.85
CA VAL A 206 7.14 19.55 8.50
C VAL A 206 7.74 20.45 7.43
N GLU A 207 7.87 21.72 7.75
CA GLU A 207 8.48 22.72 6.90
C GLU A 207 10.02 22.64 6.97
#